data_be897e52591683c6e18617dcb94a1e2f
#
_entry.id   be897e52591683c6e18617dcb94a1e2f
#
_cell.length_a   1.000
_cell.length_b   1.000
_cell.length_c   1.000
_cell.angle_alpha   90.00
_cell.angle_beta   90.00
_cell.angle_gamma   90.00
#
_symmetry.space_group_name_H-M   'P 1'
#
loop_
_entity.id
_entity.type
_entity.pdbx_description
1 polymer ?
#
loop_
_entity_poly.entity_id
_entity_poly.type
_entity_poly.pdbx_seq_one_letter_code
_entity_poly.pdbx_strand_id
1 'polypeptide(L)'
;MNKRNLQKELEIIINESEALGVRPKLLLHACCAPCSSHCMEYLNKYFDITIYFYNPNIDNFKEYNLRVEEEKRLIDELDLPYKVGFMEGEYEPKRFHELVKGHEKDKEGGERCHICYEMRLLDTADRAKKNGFDYFATSLSISPMKNSQVLCEIGEKVGSDIGIKYLPSDFKKKNGYKRSVELSNEYDLYRQNYCGCSFSKRESEERLKSEER
;
A
#
# COMPACT_ATOMS: atom_id res chain seq x y z
N MET A 1 5.57 17.17 -18.30
CA MET A 1 4.36 17.38 -17.46
C MET A 1 4.79 17.86 -16.08
N ASN A 2 4.12 18.88 -15.55
CA ASN A 2 4.37 19.29 -14.16
C ASN A 2 3.94 18.18 -13.20
N LYS A 3 4.83 17.82 -12.28
CA LYS A 3 4.58 16.78 -11.27
C LYS A 3 3.44 17.23 -10.34
N ARG A 4 2.37 16.43 -10.22
CA ARG A 4 1.22 16.71 -9.33
C ARG A 4 1.67 16.73 -7.87
N ASN A 5 1.04 17.57 -7.07
CA ASN A 5 1.26 17.58 -5.62
C ASN A 5 0.18 16.73 -4.93
N LEU A 6 0.39 15.41 -4.95
CA LEU A 6 -0.56 14.43 -4.40
C LEU A 6 -0.86 14.65 -2.92
N GLN A 7 0.13 15.15 -2.15
CA GLN A 7 -0.10 15.49 -0.75
C GLN A 7 -1.10 16.64 -0.58
N LYS A 8 -0.99 17.67 -1.41
CA LYS A 8 -1.93 18.80 -1.39
C LYS A 8 -3.35 18.36 -1.83
N GLU A 9 -3.42 17.46 -2.79
CA GLU A 9 -4.71 16.91 -3.25
C GLU A 9 -5.39 16.09 -2.14
N LEU A 10 -4.64 15.26 -1.42
CA LEU A 10 -5.12 14.55 -0.24
C LEU A 10 -5.65 15.52 0.83
N GLU A 11 -4.91 16.59 1.12
CA GLU A 11 -5.30 17.59 2.12
C GLU A 11 -6.59 18.34 1.75
N ILE A 12 -6.82 18.58 0.46
CA ILE A 12 -8.09 19.16 -0.01
C ILE A 12 -9.25 18.22 0.34
N ILE A 13 -9.13 16.92 0.04
CA ILE A 13 -10.18 15.93 0.33
C ILE A 13 -10.41 15.82 1.84
N ILE A 14 -9.35 15.85 2.64
CA ILE A 14 -9.46 15.84 4.11
C ILE A 14 -10.24 17.07 4.59
N ASN A 15 -9.84 18.27 4.16
CA ASN A 15 -10.48 19.53 4.57
C ASN A 15 -11.95 19.58 4.17
N GLU A 16 -12.31 19.11 2.98
CA GLU A 16 -13.70 19.01 2.52
C GLU A 16 -14.52 18.06 3.40
N SER A 17 -13.96 16.91 3.76
CA SER A 17 -14.61 15.94 4.65
C SER A 17 -14.82 16.49 6.06
N GLU A 18 -13.82 17.18 6.61
CA GLU A 18 -13.91 17.84 7.91
C GLU A 18 -14.95 18.97 7.91
N ALA A 19 -14.98 19.79 6.85
CA ALA A 19 -15.96 20.87 6.72
C ALA A 19 -17.41 20.33 6.65
N LEU A 20 -17.62 19.13 6.10
CA LEU A 20 -18.90 18.45 6.07
C LEU A 20 -19.22 17.67 7.36
N GLY A 21 -18.26 17.54 8.28
CA GLY A 21 -18.42 16.76 9.52
C GLY A 21 -18.55 15.26 9.27
N VAL A 22 -18.00 14.75 8.17
CA VAL A 22 -18.07 13.32 7.79
C VAL A 22 -16.71 12.66 7.86
N ARG A 23 -16.72 11.35 8.15
CA ARG A 23 -15.54 10.48 8.03
C ARG A 23 -15.82 9.44 6.94
N PRO A 24 -15.33 9.65 5.70
CA PRO A 24 -15.56 8.72 4.61
C PRO A 24 -14.92 7.36 4.89
N LYS A 25 -15.55 6.28 4.37
CA LYS A 25 -15.00 4.92 4.46
C LYS A 25 -13.87 4.73 3.46
N LEU A 26 -12.72 4.31 3.94
CA LEU A 26 -11.52 4.08 3.15
C LEU A 26 -11.09 2.62 3.22
N LEU A 27 -11.01 1.95 2.07
CA LEU A 27 -10.32 0.68 1.93
C LEU A 27 -8.86 0.93 1.57
N LEU A 28 -7.94 0.71 2.53
CA LEU A 28 -6.52 0.97 2.37
C LEU A 28 -5.77 -0.34 2.10
N HIS A 29 -5.32 -0.54 0.86
CA HIS A 29 -4.44 -1.64 0.52
C HIS A 29 -3.12 -1.55 1.28
N ALA A 30 -2.74 -2.60 2.00
CA ALA A 30 -1.48 -2.71 2.72
C ALA A 30 -0.64 -3.91 2.24
N CYS A 31 0.67 -3.73 2.18
CA CYS A 31 1.62 -4.79 1.82
C CYS A 31 2.43 -5.33 3.01
N CYS A 32 2.48 -4.59 4.09
CA CYS A 32 3.19 -4.93 5.33
C CYS A 32 2.95 -3.86 6.41
N ALA A 33 3.04 -4.23 7.66
CA ALA A 33 2.86 -3.37 8.81
C ALA A 33 3.76 -2.10 8.82
N PRO A 34 5.06 -2.16 8.50
CA PRO A 34 5.88 -0.95 8.39
C PRO A 34 5.36 0.08 7.39
N CYS A 35 4.71 -0.39 6.29
CA CYS A 35 4.19 0.52 5.27
C CYS A 35 2.83 1.13 5.65
N SER A 36 1.98 0.38 6.36
CA SER A 36 0.64 0.82 6.77
C SER A 36 0.65 1.65 8.05
N SER A 37 1.64 1.48 8.93
CA SER A 37 1.71 2.12 10.24
C SER A 37 1.47 3.62 10.21
N HIS A 38 2.29 4.37 9.48
CA HIS A 38 2.11 5.82 9.33
C HIS A 38 0.84 6.17 8.54
N CYS A 39 0.46 5.36 7.55
CA CYS A 39 -0.76 5.62 6.79
C CYS A 39 -1.99 5.55 7.70
N MET A 40 -2.06 4.56 8.60
CA MET A 40 -3.12 4.45 9.60
C MET A 40 -3.07 5.62 10.60
N GLU A 41 -1.90 5.89 11.19
CA GLU A 41 -1.72 7.00 12.14
C GLU A 41 -2.16 8.34 11.55
N TYR A 42 -1.81 8.61 10.30
CA TYR A 42 -2.13 9.87 9.62
C TYR A 42 -3.60 9.97 9.24
N LEU A 43 -4.18 8.91 8.67
CA LEU A 43 -5.51 8.94 8.07
C LEU A 43 -6.64 8.64 9.07
N ASN A 44 -6.38 7.94 10.17
CA ASN A 44 -7.42 7.46 11.09
C ASN A 44 -8.32 8.55 11.67
N LYS A 45 -7.79 9.76 11.81
CA LYS A 45 -8.58 10.93 12.28
C LYS A 45 -9.64 11.37 11.27
N TYR A 46 -9.39 11.12 9.99
CA TYR A 46 -10.16 11.69 8.88
C TYR A 46 -11.03 10.66 8.16
N PHE A 47 -10.66 9.39 8.23
CA PHE A 47 -11.33 8.31 7.51
C PHE A 47 -11.69 7.15 8.44
N ASP A 48 -12.78 6.46 8.11
CA ASP A 48 -13.13 5.15 8.65
C ASP A 48 -12.37 4.08 7.85
N ILE A 49 -11.25 3.60 8.43
CA ILE A 49 -10.27 2.79 7.72
C ILE A 49 -10.55 1.31 7.90
N THR A 50 -10.52 0.58 6.79
CA THR A 50 -10.33 -0.87 6.77
C THR A 50 -9.06 -1.17 5.97
N ILE A 51 -8.12 -1.91 6.56
CA ILE A 51 -6.96 -2.43 5.87
C ILE A 51 -7.39 -3.59 4.97
N TYR A 52 -6.93 -3.55 3.72
CA TYR A 52 -7.10 -4.65 2.78
C TYR A 52 -5.74 -5.27 2.45
N PHE A 53 -5.53 -6.50 2.91
CA PHE A 53 -4.29 -7.22 2.68
C PHE A 53 -4.45 -8.19 1.50
N TYR A 54 -4.08 -7.73 0.30
CA TYR A 54 -4.10 -8.51 -0.94
C TYR A 54 -2.76 -8.39 -1.67
N ASN A 55 -1.91 -9.39 -1.55
CA ASN A 55 -0.54 -9.35 -2.02
C ASN A 55 -0.12 -10.65 -2.74
N PRO A 56 -0.68 -10.95 -3.93
CA PRO A 56 -0.32 -12.13 -4.70
C PRO A 56 1.15 -12.17 -5.13
N ASN A 57 1.84 -11.03 -5.10
CA ASN A 57 3.27 -10.93 -5.36
C ASN A 57 4.15 -11.53 -4.26
N ILE A 58 3.63 -11.77 -3.06
CA ILE A 58 4.34 -12.48 -2.00
C ILE A 58 4.21 -13.97 -2.28
N ASP A 59 5.15 -14.52 -3.03
CA ASP A 59 5.09 -15.89 -3.54
C ASP A 59 5.53 -16.97 -2.53
N ASN A 60 6.12 -16.58 -1.40
CA ASN A 60 6.42 -17.46 -0.28
C ASN A 60 5.30 -17.40 0.78
N PHE A 61 4.60 -18.52 0.97
CA PHE A 61 3.47 -18.61 1.90
C PHE A 61 3.83 -18.29 3.36
N LYS A 62 5.03 -18.68 3.82
CA LYS A 62 5.47 -18.36 5.19
C LYS A 62 5.68 -16.86 5.36
N GLU A 63 6.26 -16.20 4.36
CA GLU A 63 6.45 -14.76 4.34
C GLU A 63 5.10 -14.02 4.27
N TYR A 64 4.17 -14.53 3.45
CA TYR A 64 2.81 -13.99 3.38
C TYR A 64 2.13 -14.02 4.75
N ASN A 65 2.07 -15.18 5.39
CA ASN A 65 1.45 -15.34 6.70
C ASN A 65 2.12 -14.49 7.79
N LEU A 66 3.45 -14.43 7.79
CA LEU A 66 4.19 -13.57 8.73
C LEU A 66 3.75 -12.11 8.61
N ARG A 67 3.60 -11.60 7.38
CA ARG A 67 3.16 -10.21 7.16
C ARG A 67 1.69 -9.99 7.49
N VAL A 68 0.82 -10.98 7.27
CA VAL A 68 -0.60 -10.92 7.66
C VAL A 68 -0.73 -10.81 9.18
N GLU A 69 -0.08 -11.70 9.92
CA GLU A 69 -0.13 -11.71 11.38
C GLU A 69 0.50 -10.43 11.97
N GLU A 70 1.59 -9.95 11.39
CA GLU A 70 2.21 -8.69 11.79
C GLU A 70 1.31 -7.47 11.53
N GLU A 71 0.59 -7.46 10.41
CA GLU A 71 -0.39 -6.40 10.12
C GLU A 71 -1.54 -6.39 11.12
N LYS A 72 -2.09 -7.58 11.45
CA LYS A 72 -3.15 -7.72 12.45
C LYS A 72 -2.67 -7.28 13.84
N ARG A 73 -1.46 -7.70 14.24
CA ARG A 73 -0.85 -7.29 15.49
C ARG A 73 -0.71 -5.77 15.58
N LEU A 74 -0.20 -5.13 14.52
CA LEU A 74 -0.06 -3.68 14.50
C LEU A 74 -1.42 -2.97 14.62
N ILE A 75 -2.45 -3.45 13.92
CA ILE A 75 -3.81 -2.88 14.01
C ILE A 75 -4.33 -2.90 15.46
N ASP A 76 -4.05 -3.99 16.18
CA ASP A 76 -4.51 -4.14 17.57
C ASP A 76 -3.68 -3.32 18.58
N GLU A 77 -2.39 -3.11 18.31
CA GLU A 77 -1.47 -2.44 19.22
C GLU A 77 -1.35 -0.93 18.99
N LEU A 78 -1.59 -0.47 17.74
CA LEU A 78 -1.40 0.93 17.38
C LEU A 78 -2.42 1.82 18.11
N ASP A 79 -1.92 2.78 18.90
CA ASP A 79 -2.76 3.73 19.65
C ASP A 79 -3.43 4.74 18.69
N LEU A 80 -4.65 4.44 18.29
CA LEU A 80 -5.43 5.22 17.33
C LEU A 80 -6.76 5.67 17.94
N PRO A 81 -7.24 6.89 17.58
CA PRO A 81 -8.53 7.42 18.05
C PRO A 81 -9.73 6.50 17.71
N TYR A 82 -9.66 5.79 16.60
CA TYR A 82 -10.74 4.96 16.10
C TYR A 82 -10.23 3.58 15.69
N LYS A 83 -11.10 2.58 15.83
CA LYS A 83 -10.77 1.21 15.40
C LYS A 83 -10.53 1.15 13.89
N VAL A 84 -9.59 0.32 13.50
CA VAL A 84 -9.28 -0.01 12.11
C VAL A 84 -9.79 -1.42 11.82
N GLY A 85 -10.54 -1.56 10.71
CA GLY A 85 -10.98 -2.87 10.24
C GLY A 85 -9.87 -3.61 9.49
N PHE A 86 -10.01 -4.93 9.35
CA PHE A 86 -9.10 -5.76 8.58
C PHE A 86 -9.88 -6.70 7.64
N MET A 87 -9.45 -6.75 6.38
CA MET A 87 -9.94 -7.69 5.37
C MET A 87 -8.74 -8.34 4.69
N GLU A 88 -8.77 -9.66 4.57
CA GLU A 88 -7.75 -10.42 3.84
C GLU A 88 -8.28 -10.81 2.47
N GLY A 89 -7.48 -10.58 1.43
CA GLY A 89 -7.75 -11.05 0.07
C GLY A 89 -7.27 -12.49 -0.13
N GLU A 90 -7.60 -13.06 -1.28
CA GLU A 90 -7.18 -14.41 -1.61
C GLU A 90 -5.66 -14.50 -1.83
N TYR A 91 -5.05 -15.59 -1.36
CA TYR A 91 -3.64 -15.87 -1.62
C TYR A 91 -3.46 -16.55 -2.98
N GLU A 92 -3.13 -15.77 -4.01
CA GLU A 92 -3.09 -16.20 -5.41
C GLU A 92 -1.71 -15.96 -6.08
N PRO A 93 -0.60 -16.51 -5.60
CA PRO A 93 0.71 -16.21 -6.16
C PRO A 93 0.86 -16.62 -7.64
N LYS A 94 0.12 -17.62 -8.09
CA LYS A 94 0.10 -18.03 -9.50
C LYS A 94 -0.39 -16.91 -10.41
N ARG A 95 -1.44 -16.19 -10.00
CA ARG A 95 -1.99 -15.05 -10.75
C ARG A 95 -0.95 -13.97 -11.00
N PHE A 96 -0.15 -13.64 -9.97
CA PHE A 96 0.94 -12.69 -10.14
C PHE A 96 1.94 -13.16 -11.20
N HIS A 97 2.44 -14.39 -11.11
CA HIS A 97 3.42 -14.93 -12.05
C HIS A 97 2.89 -15.02 -13.48
N GLU A 98 1.62 -15.34 -13.66
CA GLU A 98 0.97 -15.38 -14.98
C GLU A 98 0.92 -13.96 -15.60
N LEU A 99 0.52 -12.95 -14.82
CA LEU A 99 0.40 -11.58 -15.30
C LEU A 99 1.74 -10.94 -15.65
N VAL A 100 2.81 -11.25 -14.92
CA VAL A 100 4.14 -10.68 -15.16
C VAL A 100 5.01 -11.50 -16.12
N LYS A 101 4.44 -12.51 -16.77
CA LYS A 101 5.14 -13.34 -17.77
C LYS A 101 5.70 -12.47 -18.89
N GLY A 102 7.01 -12.64 -19.17
CA GLY A 102 7.75 -11.83 -20.13
C GLY A 102 8.44 -10.59 -19.52
N HIS A 103 8.13 -10.26 -18.25
CA HIS A 103 8.70 -9.13 -17.50
C HIS A 103 9.62 -9.56 -16.35
N GLU A 104 10.09 -10.82 -16.34
CA GLU A 104 10.89 -11.40 -15.26
C GLU A 104 12.25 -10.71 -15.09
N LYS A 105 12.77 -10.12 -16.18
CA LYS A 105 14.07 -9.42 -16.21
C LYS A 105 13.98 -7.93 -15.95
N ASP A 106 12.77 -7.38 -15.83
CA ASP A 106 12.59 -5.96 -15.52
C ASP A 106 13.15 -5.65 -14.13
N LYS A 107 13.80 -4.50 -14.01
CA LYS A 107 14.26 -3.99 -12.71
C LYS A 107 13.08 -3.62 -11.81
N GLU A 108 13.33 -3.57 -10.50
CA GLU A 108 12.34 -3.03 -9.56
C GLU A 108 11.94 -1.60 -9.95
N GLY A 109 10.63 -1.33 -9.97
CA GLY A 109 10.06 -0.08 -10.45
C GLY A 109 9.75 -0.03 -11.95
N GLY A 110 10.12 -1.05 -12.74
CA GLY A 110 9.78 -1.18 -14.16
C GLY A 110 8.38 -1.75 -14.39
N GLU A 111 8.13 -2.20 -15.65
CA GLU A 111 6.80 -2.64 -16.10
C GLU A 111 6.23 -3.80 -15.28
N ARG A 112 7.06 -4.77 -14.89
CA ARG A 112 6.67 -5.84 -13.95
C ARG A 112 6.01 -5.27 -12.69
N CYS A 113 6.56 -4.18 -12.14
CA CYS A 113 6.01 -3.55 -10.94
C CYS A 113 4.71 -2.79 -11.24
N HIS A 114 4.59 -2.16 -12.40
CA HIS A 114 3.36 -1.48 -12.81
C HIS A 114 2.20 -2.46 -12.96
N ILE A 115 2.41 -3.60 -13.62
CA ILE A 115 1.45 -4.71 -13.71
C ILE A 115 1.04 -5.19 -12.30
N CYS A 116 2.00 -5.34 -11.41
CA CYS A 116 1.76 -5.74 -10.02
C CYS A 116 0.93 -4.70 -9.25
N TYR A 117 1.15 -3.40 -9.47
CA TYR A 117 0.34 -2.34 -8.85
C TYR A 117 -1.08 -2.36 -9.38
N GLU A 118 -1.25 -2.44 -10.71
CA GLU A 118 -2.56 -2.50 -11.34
C GLU A 118 -3.38 -3.69 -10.82
N MET A 119 -2.79 -4.90 -10.78
CA MET A 119 -3.44 -6.10 -10.24
C MET A 119 -3.96 -5.88 -8.81
N ARG A 120 -3.13 -5.33 -7.91
CA ARG A 120 -3.51 -5.11 -6.52
C ARG A 120 -4.54 -3.99 -6.36
N LEU A 121 -4.38 -2.91 -7.09
CA LEU A 121 -5.31 -1.78 -7.05
C LEU A 121 -6.66 -2.12 -7.69
N LEU A 122 -6.68 -2.94 -8.73
CA LEU A 122 -7.91 -3.41 -9.37
C LEU A 122 -8.75 -4.25 -8.39
N ASP A 123 -8.13 -5.20 -7.70
CA ASP A 123 -8.83 -6.02 -6.70
C ASP A 123 -9.29 -5.17 -5.50
N THR A 124 -8.45 -4.24 -5.05
CA THR A 124 -8.82 -3.30 -3.97
C THR A 124 -10.00 -2.43 -4.36
N ALA A 125 -10.02 -1.89 -5.57
CA ALA A 125 -11.11 -1.05 -6.06
C ALA A 125 -12.43 -1.83 -6.19
N ASP A 126 -12.38 -3.04 -6.75
CA ASP A 126 -13.55 -3.91 -6.87
C ASP A 126 -14.11 -4.28 -5.50
N ARG A 127 -13.24 -4.64 -4.56
CA ARG A 127 -13.61 -4.94 -3.17
C ARG A 127 -14.21 -3.72 -2.46
N ALA A 128 -13.63 -2.55 -2.65
CA ALA A 128 -14.12 -1.30 -2.08
C ALA A 128 -15.50 -0.96 -2.62
N LYS A 129 -15.71 -1.07 -3.93
CA LYS A 129 -17.01 -0.81 -4.56
C LYS A 129 -18.09 -1.76 -4.06
N LYS A 130 -17.81 -3.06 -4.00
CA LYS A 130 -18.73 -4.11 -3.56
C LYS A 130 -19.14 -3.96 -2.10
N ASN A 131 -18.28 -3.41 -1.25
CA ASN A 131 -18.53 -3.26 0.19
C ASN A 131 -18.92 -1.83 0.60
N GLY A 132 -19.21 -0.94 -0.35
CA GLY A 132 -19.75 0.40 -0.08
C GLY A 132 -18.74 1.34 0.61
N PHE A 133 -17.46 1.25 0.25
CA PHE A 133 -16.48 2.27 0.61
C PHE A 133 -16.61 3.50 -0.28
N ASP A 134 -16.22 4.66 0.25
CA ASP A 134 -16.21 5.92 -0.48
C ASP A 134 -14.93 6.09 -1.30
N TYR A 135 -13.82 5.60 -0.74
CA TYR A 135 -12.48 5.67 -1.33
C TYR A 135 -11.73 4.36 -1.20
N PHE A 136 -10.76 4.16 -2.10
CA PHE A 136 -9.68 3.21 -1.92
C PHE A 136 -8.33 3.87 -2.11
N ALA A 137 -7.28 3.31 -1.50
CA ALA A 137 -5.90 3.80 -1.58
C ALA A 137 -4.90 2.67 -1.39
N THR A 138 -3.61 3.00 -1.43
CA THR A 138 -2.55 2.05 -1.11
C THR A 138 -1.46 2.66 -0.23
N SER A 139 -0.98 1.90 0.75
CA SER A 139 0.19 2.24 1.55
C SER A 139 1.52 2.17 0.78
N LEU A 140 1.52 1.63 -0.44
CA LEU A 140 2.73 1.48 -1.26
C LEU A 140 3.48 2.79 -1.50
N SER A 141 2.77 3.91 -1.56
CA SER A 141 3.36 5.22 -1.82
C SER A 141 4.29 5.72 -0.69
N ILE A 142 4.30 5.07 0.50
CA ILE A 142 5.24 5.37 1.58
C ILE A 142 6.69 4.95 1.26
N SER A 143 6.85 3.90 0.44
CA SER A 143 8.17 3.37 0.10
C SER A 143 8.95 4.33 -0.81
N PRO A 144 10.21 4.67 -0.50
CA PRO A 144 11.05 5.48 -1.36
C PRO A 144 11.34 4.79 -2.72
N MET A 145 11.24 3.47 -2.78
CA MET A 145 11.46 2.67 -3.99
C MET A 145 10.27 2.71 -4.96
N LYS A 146 9.16 3.36 -4.58
CA LYS A 146 7.94 3.37 -5.39
C LYS A 146 7.54 4.78 -5.82
N ASN A 147 7.23 4.92 -7.11
CA ASN A 147 6.81 6.19 -7.68
C ASN A 147 5.34 6.45 -7.37
N SER A 148 5.07 7.44 -6.51
CA SER A 148 3.72 7.83 -6.11
C SER A 148 2.87 8.38 -7.26
N GLN A 149 3.48 9.01 -8.27
CA GLN A 149 2.73 9.48 -9.45
C GLN A 149 2.18 8.31 -10.25
N VAL A 150 3.00 7.30 -10.53
CA VAL A 150 2.59 6.07 -11.22
C VAL A 150 1.51 5.33 -10.45
N LEU A 151 1.67 5.18 -9.14
CA LEU A 151 0.63 4.55 -8.29
C LEU A 151 -0.69 5.31 -8.35
N CYS A 152 -0.64 6.64 -8.35
CA CYS A 152 -1.82 7.49 -8.44
C CYS A 152 -2.49 7.38 -9.82
N GLU A 153 -1.73 7.45 -10.90
CA GLU A 153 -2.24 7.30 -12.27
C GLU A 153 -2.93 5.95 -12.47
N ILE A 154 -2.32 4.86 -12.00
CA ILE A 154 -2.93 3.52 -12.04
C ILE A 154 -4.19 3.47 -11.18
N GLY A 155 -4.12 3.99 -9.95
CA GLY A 155 -5.26 3.99 -9.02
C GLY A 155 -6.45 4.77 -9.55
N GLU A 156 -6.24 5.95 -10.12
CA GLU A 156 -7.28 6.78 -10.71
C GLU A 156 -7.90 6.12 -11.94
N LYS A 157 -7.08 5.53 -12.82
CA LYS A 157 -7.57 4.77 -13.99
C LYS A 157 -8.47 3.63 -13.53
N VAL A 158 -7.98 2.79 -12.64
CA VAL A 158 -8.72 1.65 -12.10
C VAL A 158 -10.00 2.12 -11.39
N GLY A 159 -9.90 3.17 -10.59
CA GLY A 159 -11.04 3.76 -9.89
C GLY A 159 -12.12 4.26 -10.84
N SER A 160 -11.72 4.91 -11.95
CA SER A 160 -12.63 5.34 -13.02
C SER A 160 -13.34 4.16 -13.69
N ASP A 161 -12.59 3.09 -14.00
CA ASP A 161 -13.13 1.91 -14.68
C ASP A 161 -14.14 1.14 -13.80
N ILE A 162 -13.90 1.07 -12.48
CA ILE A 162 -14.77 0.40 -11.51
C ILE A 162 -15.89 1.31 -10.99
N GLY A 163 -15.74 2.62 -11.09
CA GLY A 163 -16.67 3.61 -10.55
C GLY A 163 -16.55 3.83 -9.04
N ILE A 164 -15.31 3.90 -8.54
CA ILE A 164 -14.97 4.26 -7.16
C ILE A 164 -13.81 5.26 -7.12
N LYS A 165 -13.77 6.15 -6.13
CA LYS A 165 -12.73 7.16 -6.03
C LYS A 165 -11.43 6.60 -5.48
N TYR A 166 -10.30 6.84 -6.18
CA TYR A 166 -8.98 6.66 -5.62
C TYR A 166 -8.62 7.86 -4.74
N LEU A 167 -8.02 7.64 -3.57
CA LEU A 167 -7.52 8.70 -2.71
C LEU A 167 -6.06 9.02 -3.08
N PRO A 168 -5.80 10.14 -3.79
CA PRO A 168 -4.44 10.53 -4.18
C PRO A 168 -3.55 10.69 -2.96
N SER A 169 -2.35 10.10 -2.98
CA SER A 169 -1.46 10.15 -1.81
C SER A 169 0.01 9.97 -2.16
N ASP A 170 0.86 10.69 -1.45
CA ASP A 170 2.30 10.45 -1.40
C ASP A 170 2.72 10.41 0.08
N PHE A 171 2.52 9.28 0.72
CA PHE A 171 2.75 9.11 2.14
C PHE A 171 4.22 9.27 2.57
N LYS A 172 5.17 9.41 1.64
CA LYS A 172 6.56 9.80 1.95
C LYS A 172 6.67 11.24 2.41
N LYS A 173 5.74 12.10 1.96
CA LYS A 173 5.76 13.53 2.25
C LYS A 173 5.55 13.81 3.74
N LYS A 174 5.87 15.04 4.17
CA LYS A 174 5.76 15.47 5.57
C LYS A 174 6.47 14.53 6.56
N ASN A 175 7.64 14.01 6.17
CA ASN A 175 8.41 13.05 6.94
C ASN A 175 7.72 11.69 7.17
N GLY A 176 6.71 11.33 6.38
CA GLY A 176 5.94 10.12 6.59
C GLY A 176 6.77 8.84 6.52
N TYR A 177 7.75 8.75 5.59
CA TYR A 177 8.68 7.63 5.58
C TYR A 177 9.52 7.55 6.87
N LYS A 178 10.03 8.69 7.36
CA LYS A 178 10.77 8.74 8.63
C LYS A 178 9.87 8.25 9.77
N ARG A 179 8.62 8.75 9.83
CA ARG A 179 7.67 8.33 10.86
C ARG A 179 7.36 6.83 10.80
N SER A 180 7.25 6.24 9.61
CA SER A 180 7.07 4.79 9.47
C SER A 180 8.27 3.97 9.98
N VAL A 181 9.47 4.52 9.91
CA VAL A 181 10.67 3.91 10.51
C VAL A 181 10.63 4.00 12.04
N GLU A 182 10.24 5.17 12.56
CA GLU A 182 10.08 5.39 14.01
C GLU A 182 9.02 4.43 14.59
N LEU A 183 7.83 4.35 13.97
CA LEU A 183 6.78 3.41 14.36
C LEU A 183 7.24 1.95 14.28
N SER A 184 8.03 1.61 13.26
CA SER A 184 8.56 0.26 13.15
C SER A 184 9.49 -0.11 14.31
N ASN A 185 10.25 0.85 14.84
CA ASN A 185 11.10 0.63 16.01
C ASN A 185 10.28 0.65 17.31
N GLU A 186 9.28 1.52 17.39
CA GLU A 186 8.39 1.66 18.56
C GLU A 186 7.57 0.39 18.82
N TYR A 187 7.08 -0.24 17.75
CA TYR A 187 6.25 -1.44 17.81
C TYR A 187 7.02 -2.74 17.45
N ASP A 188 8.35 -2.68 17.34
CA ASP A 188 9.22 -3.81 16.97
C ASP A 188 8.70 -4.57 15.73
N LEU A 189 8.38 -3.82 14.67
CA LEU A 189 7.77 -4.40 13.47
C LEU A 189 8.77 -5.16 12.63
N TYR A 190 8.35 -6.31 12.12
CA TYR A 190 9.09 -7.05 11.10
C TYR A 190 9.31 -6.21 9.84
N ARG A 191 10.56 -5.81 9.60
CA ARG A 191 10.96 -5.04 8.42
C ARG A 191 11.73 -5.89 7.44
N GLN A 192 11.10 -6.19 6.32
CA GLN A 192 11.75 -6.87 5.20
C GLN A 192 12.53 -5.88 4.32
N ASN A 193 13.58 -6.37 3.68
CA ASN A 193 14.43 -5.59 2.77
C ASN A 193 14.05 -5.71 1.28
N TYR A 194 12.93 -6.37 0.96
CA TYR A 194 12.43 -6.58 -0.39
C TYR A 194 10.91 -6.46 -0.46
N CYS A 195 10.36 -6.24 -1.66
CA CYS A 195 8.93 -5.97 -1.85
C CYS A 195 8.03 -7.18 -1.53
N GLY A 196 8.54 -8.41 -1.66
CA GLY A 196 7.80 -9.66 -1.39
C GLY A 196 7.86 -10.68 -2.52
N CYS A 197 8.03 -10.25 -3.78
CA CYS A 197 8.18 -11.19 -4.88
C CYS A 197 9.60 -11.75 -4.97
N SER A 198 9.75 -12.95 -5.52
CA SER A 198 11.04 -13.61 -5.75
C SER A 198 12.01 -12.77 -6.59
N PHE A 199 11.51 -11.95 -7.50
CA PHE A 199 12.33 -11.05 -8.32
C PHE A 199 12.98 -9.95 -7.46
N SER A 200 12.21 -9.25 -6.64
CA SER A 200 12.77 -8.20 -5.76
C SER A 200 13.65 -8.78 -4.66
N LYS A 201 13.38 -10.01 -4.22
CA LYS A 201 14.23 -10.72 -3.28
C LYS A 201 15.62 -10.95 -3.87
N ARG A 202 15.68 -11.49 -5.09
CA ARG A 202 16.93 -11.70 -5.81
C ARG A 202 17.72 -10.41 -6.01
N GLU A 203 17.05 -9.33 -6.47
CA GLU A 203 17.68 -8.03 -6.65
C GLU A 203 18.23 -7.46 -5.33
N SER A 204 17.52 -7.65 -4.22
CA SER A 204 17.98 -7.25 -2.88
C SER A 204 19.20 -8.05 -2.43
N GLU A 205 19.23 -9.36 -2.63
CA GLU A 205 20.36 -10.23 -2.30
C GLU A 205 21.60 -9.89 -3.14
N GLU A 206 21.44 -9.58 -4.42
CA GLU A 206 22.54 -9.14 -5.30
C GLU A 206 23.13 -7.80 -4.85
N ARG A 207 22.28 -6.84 -4.45
CA ARG A 207 22.72 -5.55 -3.91
C ARG A 207 23.52 -5.70 -2.63
N LEU A 208 23.04 -6.48 -1.66
CA LEU A 208 23.75 -6.73 -0.41
C LEU A 208 25.14 -7.35 -0.66
N LYS A 209 25.24 -8.34 -1.55
CA LYS A 209 26.53 -8.94 -1.93
C LYS A 209 27.49 -7.96 -2.60
N SER A 210 26.97 -6.90 -3.26
CA SER A 210 27.80 -5.87 -3.89
C SER A 210 28.32 -4.83 -2.88
N GLU A 211 27.60 -4.61 -1.79
CA GLU A 211 27.97 -3.68 -0.71
C GLU A 211 29.00 -4.29 0.26
N GLU A 212 29.09 -5.63 0.33
CA GLU A 212 30.07 -6.36 1.14
C GLU A 212 31.45 -6.52 0.46
N ARG A 213 31.61 -6.10 -0.80
CA ARG A 213 32.86 -6.14 -1.58
C ARG A 213 33.57 -4.79 -1.63
#